data_6cf56c4401409ad10956a38d502bb1ec
#
_entry.id   6cf56c4401409ad10956a38d502bb1ec
#
_cell.length_a   1.000
_cell.length_b   1.000
_cell.length_c   1.000
_cell.angle_alpha   90.00
_cell.angle_beta   90.00
_cell.angle_gamma   90.00
#
_symmetry.space_group_name_H-M   'P 1'
#
loop_
_entity.id
_entity.type
_entity.pdbx_description
1 polymer ?
#
loop_
_entity_poly.entity_id
_entity_poly.type
_entity_poly.pdbx_seq_one_letter_code
_entity_poly.pdbx_strand_id
1 'polypeptide(L)'
;MNYHLSILLSFLENRGFIFILPYHWRMICFTPIIVSLIIPFIPKKEIYARILGLPSVAEDFTRGWLITGFTGSGKTVALTYLLFQIFKRAPNFGALFLDQKGVFWKIITRMAKHFGREKDLILIRTRPLQHPGDLSTPPSWEPIHTINILGDPSIPASSYATFLIDTYSSLNPKGDGVNSAFFKSKGKEMITLGIEILRLLHEPVTIPRLDRLLCHSATQETKLFELGKLANLKPAYLKAAKIHQDFLSFKELPHETLGGVIGNIGNILKLFTEESIASIFCADEPTFSVSEMDQGKLICLSIPQSFIAQRMFINTLLKLFFYFHAQYRFDQSAEERVAHNQIFLCADEGQEIIASAYSAFADHRQAAILREAKATIILATQGYSSIYAALPKEHANVLISSLANQLIFQASSEENAQTAEGFLGMRKKKEYSYSFTGGKRTKSFRWETVPYIHFFKFRKFPKFYCVVKLANGRWKQGYLTPITPEGKTPKWLWTQNPFLAFRGLFIKW
;
A
#
# COMPACT_ATOMS: atom_id res chain seq x y z
N MET A 1 12.97 -36.86 -7.47
CA MET A 1 13.72 -36.53 -8.69
C MET A 1 14.73 -37.64 -9.05
N ASN A 2 15.52 -38.16 -8.12
CA ASN A 2 16.52 -39.22 -8.38
C ASN A 2 15.90 -40.59 -8.77
N TYR A 3 14.70 -40.93 -8.27
CA TYR A 3 14.06 -42.23 -8.52
C TYR A 3 13.57 -42.40 -9.96
N HIS A 4 12.98 -41.36 -10.55
CA HIS A 4 12.51 -41.40 -11.93
C HIS A 4 13.65 -41.33 -12.95
N LEU A 5 14.77 -40.70 -12.60
CA LEU A 5 15.96 -40.66 -13.44
C LEU A 5 16.65 -42.02 -13.50
N SER A 6 16.69 -42.76 -12.38
CA SER A 6 17.26 -44.09 -12.31
C SER A 6 16.43 -45.13 -13.13
N ILE A 7 15.10 -45.01 -13.08
CA ILE A 7 14.20 -45.89 -13.89
C ILE A 7 14.39 -45.58 -15.38
N LEU A 8 14.51 -44.34 -15.79
CA LEU A 8 14.70 -43.97 -17.20
C LEU A 8 16.07 -44.42 -17.72
N LEU A 9 17.11 -44.29 -16.91
CA LEU A 9 18.44 -44.78 -17.24
C LEU A 9 18.50 -46.30 -17.36
N SER A 10 17.87 -47.04 -16.42
CA SER A 10 17.80 -48.49 -16.49
C SER A 10 16.96 -49.00 -17.68
N PHE A 11 15.91 -48.27 -18.08
CA PHE A 11 15.10 -48.57 -19.26
C PHE A 11 15.87 -48.37 -20.58
N LEU A 12 16.72 -47.34 -20.66
CA LEU A 12 17.57 -47.07 -21.81
C LEU A 12 18.77 -48.01 -21.89
N GLU A 13 19.32 -48.45 -20.76
CA GLU A 13 20.38 -49.46 -20.67
C GLU A 13 19.90 -50.84 -21.14
N ASN A 14 18.69 -51.26 -20.73
CA ASN A 14 18.10 -52.57 -21.06
C ASN A 14 17.72 -52.73 -22.56
N ARG A 15 17.63 -51.63 -23.32
CA ARG A 15 17.34 -51.68 -24.75
C ARG A 15 18.56 -51.54 -25.68
N GLY A 16 19.79 -51.60 -25.19
CA GLY A 16 21.00 -51.61 -25.97
C GLY A 16 21.35 -50.32 -26.70
N PHE A 17 20.60 -49.23 -26.48
CA PHE A 17 20.81 -47.97 -27.21
C PHE A 17 22.04 -47.16 -26.75
N ILE A 18 22.65 -47.52 -25.63
CA ILE A 18 23.71 -46.73 -24.99
C ILE A 18 25.15 -47.22 -25.39
N PHE A 19 25.28 -48.39 -25.94
CA PHE A 19 26.60 -49.03 -26.12
C PHE A 19 27.41 -48.66 -27.39
N ILE A 20 26.81 -47.91 -28.33
CA ILE A 20 27.40 -47.69 -29.65
C ILE A 20 28.22 -46.39 -29.74
N LEU A 21 28.10 -45.44 -28.79
CA LEU A 21 28.76 -44.12 -28.86
C LEU A 21 29.80 -43.95 -27.76
N PRO A 22 30.95 -43.28 -28.02
CA PRO A 22 31.90 -42.92 -26.99
C PRO A 22 31.27 -42.03 -25.90
N TYR A 23 31.73 -42.18 -24.66
CA TYR A 23 31.14 -41.55 -23.48
C TYR A 23 30.87 -40.03 -23.63
N HIS A 24 31.77 -39.29 -24.28
CA HIS A 24 31.62 -37.85 -24.53
C HIS A 24 30.46 -37.51 -25.49
N TRP A 25 30.23 -38.33 -26.50
CA TRP A 25 29.15 -38.18 -27.49
C TRP A 25 27.80 -38.54 -26.89
N ARG A 26 27.76 -39.44 -25.93
CA ARG A 26 26.51 -39.80 -25.20
C ARG A 26 25.99 -38.59 -24.43
N MET A 27 26.87 -37.83 -23.74
CA MET A 27 26.49 -36.60 -23.04
C MET A 27 25.95 -35.53 -24.00
N ILE A 28 26.56 -35.37 -25.18
CA ILE A 28 26.10 -34.35 -26.15
C ILE A 28 24.78 -34.72 -26.82
N CYS A 29 24.56 -36.00 -27.14
CA CYS A 29 23.30 -36.43 -27.81
C CYS A 29 22.12 -36.59 -26.87
N PHE A 30 22.32 -37.03 -25.63
CA PHE A 30 21.24 -37.25 -24.66
C PHE A 30 20.88 -36.04 -23.81
N THR A 31 21.81 -35.09 -23.66
CA THR A 31 21.53 -33.85 -22.90
C THR A 31 20.34 -33.08 -23.48
N PRO A 32 20.17 -32.85 -24.78
CA PRO A 32 19.01 -32.16 -25.33
C PRO A 32 17.71 -32.93 -25.10
N ILE A 33 17.74 -34.26 -25.17
CA ILE A 33 16.57 -35.11 -24.95
C ILE A 33 16.15 -35.08 -23.48
N ILE A 34 17.11 -35.22 -22.57
CA ILE A 34 16.85 -35.14 -21.12
C ILE A 34 16.35 -33.74 -20.76
N VAL A 35 16.95 -32.70 -21.29
CA VAL A 35 16.53 -31.30 -21.10
C VAL A 35 15.11 -31.10 -21.65
N SER A 36 14.78 -31.61 -22.82
CA SER A 36 13.42 -31.50 -23.41
C SER A 36 12.34 -32.24 -22.61
N LEU A 37 12.72 -33.34 -21.95
CA LEU A 37 11.84 -34.11 -21.07
C LEU A 37 11.64 -33.46 -19.70
N ILE A 38 12.64 -32.71 -19.20
CA ILE A 38 12.58 -32.04 -17.88
C ILE A 38 11.94 -30.65 -17.98
N ILE A 39 12.12 -29.92 -19.09
CA ILE A 39 11.56 -28.58 -19.29
C ILE A 39 10.04 -28.49 -19.01
N PRO A 40 9.19 -29.46 -19.45
CA PRO A 40 7.75 -29.42 -19.14
C PRO A 40 7.41 -29.51 -17.64
N PHE A 41 8.32 -30.09 -16.83
CA PHE A 41 8.11 -30.27 -15.39
C PHE A 41 8.66 -29.11 -14.56
N ILE A 42 9.36 -28.16 -15.16
CA ILE A 42 9.78 -26.94 -14.47
C ILE A 42 8.56 -26.04 -14.37
N PRO A 43 8.05 -25.74 -13.17
CA PRO A 43 6.89 -24.86 -13.00
C PRO A 43 7.21 -23.50 -13.64
N LYS A 44 6.43 -23.13 -14.65
CA LYS A 44 6.54 -21.78 -15.25
C LYS A 44 6.19 -20.76 -14.19
N LYS A 45 7.16 -19.96 -13.76
CA LYS A 45 6.90 -18.87 -12.83
C LYS A 45 5.92 -17.89 -13.46
N GLU A 46 4.84 -17.62 -12.76
CA GLU A 46 3.83 -16.68 -13.19
C GLU A 46 4.41 -15.27 -13.26
N ILE A 47 4.30 -14.63 -14.42
CA ILE A 47 4.79 -13.27 -14.65
C ILE A 47 3.64 -12.30 -14.38
N TYR A 48 3.76 -11.51 -13.32
CA TYR A 48 2.77 -10.48 -12.97
C TYR A 48 2.92 -9.20 -13.80
N ALA A 49 4.13 -8.83 -14.13
CA ALA A 49 4.37 -7.63 -14.94
C ALA A 49 5.61 -7.77 -15.83
N ARG A 50 5.62 -7.01 -16.93
CA ARG A 50 6.83 -6.76 -17.74
C ARG A 50 7.07 -5.26 -17.80
N ILE A 51 8.15 -4.79 -17.18
CA ILE A 51 8.48 -3.37 -17.09
C ILE A 51 9.80 -3.15 -17.82
N LEU A 52 9.81 -2.27 -18.81
CA LEU A 52 10.95 -2.06 -19.72
C LEU A 52 11.46 -3.39 -20.33
N GLY A 53 10.59 -4.38 -20.49
CA GLY A 53 10.94 -5.72 -20.97
C GLY A 53 11.51 -6.66 -19.89
N LEU A 54 11.76 -6.21 -18.66
CA LEU A 54 12.12 -7.08 -17.54
C LEU A 54 10.86 -7.77 -17.01
N PRO A 55 10.82 -9.11 -16.96
CA PRO A 55 9.74 -9.83 -16.32
C PRO A 55 9.89 -9.76 -14.80
N SER A 56 8.82 -9.40 -14.12
CA SER A 56 8.64 -9.53 -12.69
C SER A 56 7.69 -10.69 -12.43
N VAL A 57 8.19 -11.75 -11.80
CA VAL A 57 7.38 -12.90 -11.40
C VAL A 57 6.53 -12.53 -10.18
N ALA A 58 5.45 -13.27 -9.93
CA ALA A 58 4.53 -13.03 -8.82
C ALA A 58 5.28 -12.84 -7.49
N GLU A 59 6.23 -13.73 -7.20
CA GLU A 59 7.03 -13.72 -6.00
C GLU A 59 7.86 -12.44 -5.80
N ASP A 60 8.48 -11.91 -6.88
CA ASP A 60 9.24 -10.65 -6.83
C ASP A 60 8.31 -9.45 -6.82
N PHE A 61 7.20 -9.52 -7.60
CA PHE A 61 6.25 -8.43 -7.73
C PHE A 61 5.60 -8.06 -6.39
N THR A 62 5.26 -9.06 -5.58
CA THR A 62 4.57 -8.90 -4.29
C THR A 62 5.47 -8.38 -3.16
N ARG A 63 6.77 -8.15 -3.42
CA ARG A 63 7.69 -7.52 -2.44
C ARG A 63 7.56 -6.00 -2.34
N GLY A 64 6.42 -5.45 -2.74
CA GLY A 64 6.14 -4.02 -2.68
C GLY A 64 6.86 -3.19 -3.75
N TRP A 65 6.29 -2.02 -4.05
CA TRP A 65 6.76 -1.09 -5.08
C TRP A 65 6.89 0.32 -4.52
N LEU A 66 8.02 0.95 -4.79
CA LEU A 66 8.23 2.37 -4.54
C LEU A 66 8.49 3.08 -5.88
N ILE A 67 7.64 4.06 -6.20
CA ILE A 67 7.74 4.88 -7.40
C ILE A 67 8.18 6.28 -6.97
N THR A 68 9.40 6.69 -7.35
CA THR A 68 9.94 8.00 -6.97
C THR A 68 10.22 8.87 -8.18
N GLY A 69 10.06 10.18 -8.01
CA GLY A 69 10.42 11.13 -9.06
C GLY A 69 9.77 12.50 -8.91
N PHE A 70 10.37 13.48 -9.56
CA PHE A 70 9.86 14.86 -9.59
C PHE A 70 8.42 14.94 -10.12
N THR A 71 7.70 16.00 -9.77
CA THR A 71 6.35 16.27 -10.28
C THR A 71 6.36 16.34 -11.80
N GLY A 72 5.46 15.59 -12.46
CA GLY A 72 5.39 15.53 -13.92
C GLY A 72 6.39 14.58 -14.59
N SER A 73 7.28 13.91 -13.86
CA SER A 73 8.27 12.98 -14.43
C SER A 73 7.68 11.68 -15.00
N GLY A 74 6.47 11.27 -14.54
CA GLY A 74 5.78 10.08 -15.04
C GLY A 74 5.31 9.10 -13.97
N LYS A 75 5.30 9.46 -12.67
CA LYS A 75 4.88 8.58 -11.55
C LYS A 75 3.49 7.98 -11.74
N THR A 76 2.48 8.82 -11.98
CA THR A 76 1.09 8.36 -12.19
C THR A 76 0.97 7.47 -13.44
N VAL A 77 1.81 7.71 -14.47
CA VAL A 77 1.91 6.83 -15.65
C VAL A 77 2.44 5.45 -15.24
N ALA A 78 3.48 5.42 -14.41
CA ALA A 78 4.04 4.17 -13.92
C ALA A 78 3.03 3.40 -13.06
N LEU A 79 2.31 4.10 -12.18
CA LEU A 79 1.26 3.51 -11.37
C LEU A 79 0.14 2.93 -12.26
N THR A 80 -0.33 3.70 -13.26
CA THR A 80 -1.31 3.22 -14.25
C THR A 80 -0.80 1.98 -14.99
N TYR A 81 0.48 1.97 -15.36
CA TYR A 81 1.11 0.83 -16.04
C TYR A 81 1.16 -0.43 -15.16
N LEU A 82 1.58 -0.31 -13.91
CA LEU A 82 1.62 -1.43 -12.97
C LEU A 82 0.21 -1.99 -12.73
N LEU A 83 -0.76 -1.13 -12.50
CA LEU A 83 -2.15 -1.53 -12.28
C LEU A 83 -2.73 -2.22 -13.50
N PHE A 84 -2.49 -1.72 -14.72
CA PHE A 84 -2.92 -2.39 -15.93
C PHE A 84 -2.38 -3.83 -16.03
N GLN A 85 -1.10 -4.04 -15.64
CA GLN A 85 -0.52 -5.38 -15.61
C GLN A 85 -1.19 -6.28 -14.56
N ILE A 86 -1.52 -5.74 -13.37
CA ILE A 86 -2.22 -6.47 -12.31
C ILE A 86 -3.62 -6.86 -12.78
N PHE A 87 -4.42 -5.93 -13.28
CA PHE A 87 -5.76 -6.20 -13.80
C PHE A 87 -5.77 -7.26 -14.89
N LYS A 88 -4.75 -7.26 -15.75
CA LYS A 88 -4.63 -8.22 -16.85
C LYS A 88 -4.25 -9.62 -16.39
N ARG A 89 -3.47 -9.76 -15.32
CA ARG A 89 -2.79 -11.02 -14.97
C ARG A 89 -3.26 -11.64 -13.66
N ALA A 90 -3.86 -10.86 -12.80
CA ALA A 90 -4.39 -11.31 -11.52
C ALA A 90 -5.88 -10.94 -11.42
N PRO A 91 -6.79 -11.63 -12.14
CA PRO A 91 -8.18 -11.19 -12.31
C PRO A 91 -8.97 -11.09 -11.01
N ASN A 92 -8.62 -11.86 -9.99
CA ASN A 92 -9.36 -11.94 -8.72
C ASN A 92 -8.70 -11.14 -7.58
N PHE A 93 -7.78 -10.23 -7.87
CA PHE A 93 -7.17 -9.43 -6.81
C PHE A 93 -8.17 -8.48 -6.16
N GLY A 94 -7.99 -8.22 -4.85
CA GLY A 94 -8.64 -7.11 -4.16
C GLY A 94 -7.70 -5.92 -4.02
N ALA A 95 -8.23 -4.72 -3.81
CA ALA A 95 -7.37 -3.55 -3.64
C ALA A 95 -8.02 -2.43 -2.84
N LEU A 96 -7.17 -1.67 -2.14
CA LEU A 96 -7.48 -0.36 -1.58
C LEU A 96 -6.68 0.71 -2.34
N PHE A 97 -7.40 1.58 -3.05
CA PHE A 97 -6.84 2.70 -3.80
C PHE A 97 -7.09 4.01 -3.04
N LEU A 98 -6.02 4.67 -2.63
CA LEU A 98 -6.07 5.93 -1.89
C LEU A 98 -5.69 7.09 -2.81
N ASP A 99 -6.70 7.87 -3.22
CA ASP A 99 -6.55 8.99 -4.15
C ASP A 99 -6.34 10.31 -3.41
N GLN A 100 -5.07 10.71 -3.25
CA GLN A 100 -4.72 11.96 -2.58
C GLN A 100 -4.97 13.21 -3.46
N LYS A 101 -5.01 13.05 -4.78
CA LYS A 101 -5.17 14.17 -5.74
C LYS A 101 -6.59 14.38 -6.22
N GLY A 102 -7.50 13.43 -6.00
CA GLY A 102 -8.87 13.48 -6.51
C GLY A 102 -8.99 13.21 -8.02
N VAL A 103 -7.97 12.62 -8.65
CA VAL A 103 -7.96 12.31 -10.10
C VAL A 103 -7.69 10.84 -10.40
N PHE A 104 -7.12 10.13 -9.47
CA PHE A 104 -6.70 8.73 -9.64
C PHE A 104 -7.91 7.78 -9.77
N TRP A 105 -9.00 8.08 -9.07
CA TRP A 105 -10.24 7.31 -9.17
C TRP A 105 -10.77 7.16 -10.60
N LYS A 106 -10.59 8.19 -11.45
CA LYS A 106 -11.00 8.15 -12.87
C LYS A 106 -10.24 7.08 -13.65
N ILE A 107 -8.97 6.88 -13.31
CA ILE A 107 -8.12 5.84 -13.90
C ILE A 107 -8.62 4.47 -13.48
N ILE A 108 -8.90 4.28 -12.19
CA ILE A 108 -9.38 3.01 -11.62
C ILE A 108 -10.74 2.62 -12.20
N THR A 109 -11.69 3.57 -12.25
CA THR A 109 -13.04 3.33 -12.81
C THR A 109 -12.97 2.88 -14.27
N ARG A 110 -12.18 3.58 -15.10
CA ARG A 110 -12.00 3.21 -16.52
C ARG A 110 -11.30 1.86 -16.67
N MET A 111 -10.36 1.55 -15.80
CA MET A 111 -9.64 0.28 -15.81
C MET A 111 -10.55 -0.87 -15.39
N ALA A 112 -11.32 -0.71 -14.31
CA ALA A 112 -12.32 -1.67 -13.86
C ALA A 112 -13.33 -1.98 -14.98
N LYS A 113 -13.82 -0.94 -15.67
CA LYS A 113 -14.71 -1.10 -16.83
C LYS A 113 -14.05 -1.88 -17.96
N HIS A 114 -12.81 -1.54 -18.32
CA HIS A 114 -12.09 -2.20 -19.42
C HIS A 114 -11.89 -3.70 -19.17
N PHE A 115 -11.66 -4.10 -17.92
CA PHE A 115 -11.46 -5.49 -17.53
C PHE A 115 -12.73 -6.21 -17.04
N GLY A 116 -13.92 -5.60 -17.18
CA GLY A 116 -15.20 -6.21 -16.80
C GLY A 116 -15.42 -6.32 -15.30
N ARG A 117 -14.73 -5.51 -14.49
CA ARG A 117 -14.78 -5.52 -13.03
C ARG A 117 -15.53 -4.33 -12.43
N GLU A 118 -16.46 -3.73 -13.17
CA GLU A 118 -17.27 -2.61 -12.66
C GLU A 118 -18.09 -2.99 -11.41
N LYS A 119 -18.62 -4.23 -11.37
CA LYS A 119 -19.39 -4.74 -10.23
C LYS A 119 -18.56 -4.97 -8.97
N ASP A 120 -17.23 -5.03 -9.12
CA ASP A 120 -16.32 -5.19 -8.00
C ASP A 120 -15.82 -3.84 -7.47
N LEU A 121 -16.08 -2.75 -8.20
CA LEU A 121 -15.61 -1.42 -7.83
C LEU A 121 -16.54 -0.78 -6.80
N ILE A 122 -15.99 -0.53 -5.61
CA ILE A 122 -16.59 0.25 -4.54
C ILE A 122 -15.94 1.63 -4.58
N LEU A 123 -16.64 2.59 -5.20
CA LEU A 123 -16.14 3.96 -5.33
C LEU A 123 -16.73 4.84 -4.23
N ILE A 124 -15.89 5.23 -3.28
CA ILE A 124 -16.27 6.10 -2.16
C ILE A 124 -15.93 7.54 -2.56
N ARG A 125 -16.95 8.36 -2.72
CA ARG A 125 -16.79 9.78 -3.04
C ARG A 125 -17.67 10.62 -2.14
N THR A 126 -17.13 11.72 -1.63
CA THR A 126 -17.92 12.72 -0.94
C THR A 126 -18.74 13.54 -1.94
N ARG A 127 -19.81 14.18 -1.45
CA ARG A 127 -20.57 15.16 -2.22
C ARG A 127 -19.63 16.21 -2.81
N PRO A 128 -19.72 16.51 -4.10
CA PRO A 128 -18.95 17.60 -4.70
C PRO A 128 -19.27 18.91 -3.98
N LEU A 129 -18.24 19.69 -3.63
CA LEU A 129 -18.45 21.03 -3.11
C LEU A 129 -19.09 21.89 -4.20
N GLN A 130 -20.20 22.53 -3.85
CA GLN A 130 -20.84 23.53 -4.69
C GLN A 130 -20.19 24.89 -4.43
N HIS A 131 -19.83 25.60 -5.50
CA HIS A 131 -19.60 27.03 -5.37
C HIS A 131 -20.91 27.73 -5.01
N PRO A 132 -20.89 28.79 -4.19
CA PRO A 132 -22.07 29.57 -3.94
C PRO A 132 -22.70 30.01 -5.28
N GLY A 133 -23.96 29.58 -5.55
CA GLY A 133 -24.64 29.84 -6.81
C GLY A 133 -24.58 28.70 -7.85
N ASP A 134 -23.82 27.64 -7.65
CA ASP A 134 -23.84 26.45 -8.50
C ASP A 134 -24.97 25.50 -8.07
N LEU A 135 -26.02 25.45 -8.86
CA LEU A 135 -27.17 24.56 -8.66
C LEU A 135 -27.06 23.23 -9.41
N SER A 136 -25.89 22.94 -9.97
CA SER A 136 -25.67 21.75 -10.81
C SER A 136 -25.67 20.43 -10.04
N THR A 137 -25.42 20.46 -8.73
CA THR A 137 -25.49 19.26 -7.88
C THR A 137 -26.89 19.20 -7.27
N PRO A 138 -27.65 18.11 -7.49
CA PRO A 138 -28.99 17.98 -6.92
C PRO A 138 -28.95 18.05 -5.39
N PRO A 139 -29.93 18.69 -4.73
CA PRO A 139 -30.07 18.62 -3.28
C PRO A 139 -30.20 17.19 -2.74
N SER A 140 -30.72 16.28 -3.59
CA SER A 140 -30.92 14.85 -3.32
C SER A 140 -29.70 13.98 -3.62
N TRP A 141 -28.48 14.54 -3.71
CA TRP A 141 -27.29 13.70 -3.90
C TRP A 141 -27.07 12.81 -2.67
N GLU A 142 -27.01 11.51 -2.89
CA GLU A 142 -26.72 10.50 -1.88
C GLU A 142 -25.49 9.70 -2.25
N PRO A 143 -24.68 9.27 -1.29
CA PRO A 143 -23.55 8.39 -1.56
C PRO A 143 -24.03 7.01 -2.02
N ILE A 144 -23.44 6.47 -3.08
CA ILE A 144 -23.73 5.11 -3.56
C ILE A 144 -23.18 4.06 -2.60
N HIS A 145 -22.03 4.34 -2.00
CA HIS A 145 -21.34 3.43 -1.09
C HIS A 145 -21.08 4.15 0.23
N THR A 146 -21.45 3.49 1.31
CA THR A 146 -21.28 3.97 2.68
C THR A 146 -20.54 2.94 3.52
N ILE A 147 -19.78 3.40 4.49
CA ILE A 147 -19.05 2.56 5.45
C ILE A 147 -19.28 3.08 6.86
N ASN A 148 -19.34 2.18 7.82
CA ASN A 148 -19.16 2.53 9.22
C ASN A 148 -17.73 2.16 9.63
N ILE A 149 -16.89 3.15 9.82
CA ILE A 149 -15.46 2.93 10.15
C ILE A 149 -15.23 2.32 11.55
N LEU A 150 -16.25 2.30 12.41
CA LEU A 150 -16.22 1.65 13.73
C LEU A 150 -17.16 0.44 13.82
N GLY A 151 -17.82 0.08 12.71
CA GLY A 151 -18.96 -0.85 12.72
C GLY A 151 -18.57 -2.33 12.63
N ASP A 152 -17.36 -2.68 12.31
CA ASP A 152 -16.95 -4.09 12.19
C ASP A 152 -16.80 -4.71 13.60
N PRO A 153 -17.66 -5.66 14.01
CA PRO A 153 -17.61 -6.27 15.33
C PRO A 153 -16.38 -7.18 15.51
N SER A 154 -15.77 -7.65 14.44
CA SER A 154 -14.56 -8.50 14.48
C SER A 154 -13.33 -7.73 14.92
N ILE A 155 -13.32 -6.40 14.76
CA ILE A 155 -12.21 -5.55 15.20
C ILE A 155 -12.38 -5.22 16.68
N PRO A 156 -11.42 -5.51 17.56
CA PRO A 156 -11.46 -5.16 18.98
C PRO A 156 -11.62 -3.64 19.19
N ALA A 157 -12.35 -3.24 20.22
CA ALA A 157 -12.53 -1.82 20.58
C ALA A 157 -11.18 -1.11 20.81
N SER A 158 -10.22 -1.79 21.45
CA SER A 158 -8.87 -1.30 21.68
C SER A 158 -8.08 -1.05 20.38
N SER A 159 -8.33 -1.86 19.34
CA SER A 159 -7.72 -1.66 18.02
C SER A 159 -8.28 -0.41 17.34
N TYR A 160 -9.60 -0.18 17.38
CA TYR A 160 -10.20 1.06 16.89
C TYR A 160 -9.66 2.30 17.60
N ALA A 161 -9.57 2.25 18.93
CA ALA A 161 -8.97 3.34 19.70
C ALA A 161 -7.52 3.61 19.28
N THR A 162 -6.75 2.55 19.05
CA THR A 162 -5.37 2.63 18.55
C THR A 162 -5.33 3.26 17.16
N PHE A 163 -6.18 2.84 16.23
CA PHE A 163 -6.23 3.42 14.88
C PHE A 163 -6.55 4.90 14.89
N LEU A 164 -7.55 5.34 15.64
CA LEU A 164 -7.95 6.73 15.73
C LEU A 164 -6.82 7.61 16.30
N ILE A 165 -6.25 7.22 17.44
CA ILE A 165 -5.20 7.99 18.12
C ILE A 165 -3.89 7.98 17.33
N ASP A 166 -3.48 6.82 16.77
CA ASP A 166 -2.23 6.71 16.00
C ASP A 166 -2.33 7.47 14.68
N THR A 167 -3.51 7.46 14.03
CA THR A 167 -3.75 8.28 12.83
C THR A 167 -3.63 9.76 13.13
N TYR A 168 -4.29 10.23 14.19
CA TYR A 168 -4.23 11.64 14.59
C TYR A 168 -2.80 12.07 14.94
N SER A 169 -2.08 11.24 15.69
CA SER A 169 -0.67 11.48 16.03
C SER A 169 0.24 11.52 14.81
N SER A 170 -0.02 10.68 13.80
CA SER A 170 0.75 10.66 12.57
C SER A 170 0.63 11.96 11.78
N LEU A 171 -0.54 12.59 11.82
CA LEU A 171 -0.80 13.85 11.11
C LEU A 171 -0.36 15.09 11.90
N ASN A 172 -0.13 14.94 13.21
CA ASN A 172 0.25 16.03 14.11
C ASN A 172 1.55 15.72 14.89
N PRO A 173 2.69 15.48 14.21
CA PRO A 173 3.92 15.01 14.85
C PRO A 173 4.54 16.04 15.82
N LYS A 174 4.22 17.32 15.67
CA LYS A 174 4.72 18.40 16.55
C LYS A 174 3.99 18.50 17.90
N GLY A 175 2.88 17.78 18.07
CA GLY A 175 2.12 17.73 19.33
C GLY A 175 2.70 16.77 20.38
N ASP A 176 3.86 16.18 20.15
CA ASP A 176 4.48 15.15 21.00
C ASP A 176 5.34 15.76 22.14
N GLY A 177 4.71 16.57 23.02
CA GLY A 177 5.33 16.98 24.28
C GLY A 177 5.37 15.82 25.30
N VAL A 178 6.11 15.98 26.40
CA VAL A 178 6.32 14.97 27.46
C VAL A 178 5.01 14.37 27.98
N ASN A 179 3.93 15.16 28.01
CA ASN A 179 2.59 14.72 28.44
C ASN A 179 1.79 14.00 27.35
N SER A 180 2.24 13.98 26.09
CA SER A 180 1.45 13.44 24.99
C SER A 180 1.24 11.92 25.08
N ALA A 181 2.21 11.17 25.60
CA ALA A 181 2.10 9.72 25.80
C ALA A 181 0.99 9.37 26.81
N PHE A 182 0.89 10.14 27.91
CA PHE A 182 -0.18 9.99 28.90
C PHE A 182 -1.56 10.27 28.29
N PHE A 183 -1.74 11.40 27.61
CA PHE A 183 -3.01 11.75 26.97
C PHE A 183 -3.40 10.78 25.86
N LYS A 184 -2.43 10.27 25.08
CA LYS A 184 -2.68 9.23 24.09
C LYS A 184 -3.16 7.93 24.74
N SER A 185 -2.52 7.49 25.81
CA SER A 185 -2.90 6.29 26.55
C SER A 185 -4.29 6.42 27.14
N LYS A 186 -4.57 7.53 27.82
CA LYS A 186 -5.90 7.80 28.41
C LYS A 186 -6.99 8.00 27.35
N GLY A 187 -6.65 8.61 26.20
CA GLY A 187 -7.54 8.73 25.07
C GLY A 187 -7.92 7.36 24.47
N LYS A 188 -6.95 6.45 24.32
CA LYS A 188 -7.21 5.08 23.87
C LYS A 188 -8.11 4.33 24.84
N GLU A 189 -7.86 4.44 26.13
CA GLU A 189 -8.67 3.82 27.18
C GLU A 189 -10.12 4.31 27.12
N MET A 190 -10.35 5.63 27.07
CA MET A 190 -11.66 6.23 27.05
C MET A 190 -12.45 5.89 25.77
N ILE A 191 -11.80 5.92 24.59
CA ILE A 191 -12.41 5.49 23.32
C ILE A 191 -12.80 4.00 23.38
N THR A 192 -11.91 3.16 23.92
CA THR A 192 -12.18 1.73 24.09
C THR A 192 -13.41 1.49 24.94
N LEU A 193 -13.49 2.14 26.12
CA LEU A 193 -14.64 2.06 27.02
C LEU A 193 -15.93 2.54 26.31
N GLY A 194 -15.88 3.65 25.59
CA GLY A 194 -17.03 4.18 24.86
C GLY A 194 -17.56 3.21 23.80
N ILE A 195 -16.67 2.58 23.03
CA ILE A 195 -17.06 1.57 22.02
C ILE A 195 -17.67 0.34 22.70
N GLU A 196 -17.08 -0.14 23.79
CA GLU A 196 -17.60 -1.30 24.53
C GLU A 196 -18.96 -1.00 25.17
N ILE A 197 -19.20 0.21 25.68
CA ILE A 197 -20.50 0.63 26.20
C ILE A 197 -21.55 0.56 25.10
N LEU A 198 -21.30 1.15 23.93
CA LEU A 198 -22.25 1.12 22.81
C LEU A 198 -22.54 -0.33 22.37
N ARG A 199 -21.51 -1.19 22.30
CA ARG A 199 -21.68 -2.61 21.97
C ARG A 199 -22.53 -3.37 22.97
N LEU A 200 -22.32 -3.14 24.28
CA LEU A 200 -23.09 -3.78 25.35
C LEU A 200 -24.55 -3.33 25.38
N LEU A 201 -24.81 -2.08 25.01
CA LEU A 201 -26.17 -1.54 24.89
C LEU A 201 -26.82 -1.89 23.54
N HIS A 202 -26.16 -2.72 22.71
CA HIS A 202 -26.64 -3.08 21.37
C HIS A 202 -26.92 -1.91 20.44
N GLU A 203 -26.19 -0.80 20.62
CA GLU A 203 -26.27 0.36 19.76
C GLU A 203 -25.24 0.30 18.63
N PRO A 204 -25.58 0.79 17.42
CA PRO A 204 -24.59 0.94 16.37
C PRO A 204 -23.42 1.81 16.81
N VAL A 205 -22.20 1.28 16.68
CA VAL A 205 -20.99 2.01 17.05
C VAL A 205 -20.61 2.92 15.89
N THR A 206 -20.98 4.19 15.98
CA THR A 206 -20.62 5.23 14.98
C THR A 206 -19.86 6.37 15.64
N ILE A 207 -19.05 7.10 14.86
CA ILE A 207 -18.31 8.26 15.39
C ILE A 207 -19.25 9.29 16.05
N PRO A 208 -20.41 9.69 15.45
CA PRO A 208 -21.30 10.65 16.10
C PRO A 208 -21.92 10.14 17.41
N ARG A 209 -22.19 8.83 17.54
CA ARG A 209 -22.67 8.26 18.82
C ARG A 209 -21.58 8.22 19.86
N LEU A 210 -20.34 7.85 19.43
CA LEU A 210 -19.17 7.85 20.31
C LEU A 210 -18.86 9.27 20.81
N ASP A 211 -18.91 10.29 19.94
CA ASP A 211 -18.71 11.68 20.31
C ASP A 211 -19.74 12.13 21.34
N ARG A 212 -21.03 11.86 21.11
CA ARG A 212 -22.09 12.18 22.08
C ARG A 212 -21.88 11.50 23.43
N LEU A 213 -21.46 10.23 23.44
CA LEU A 213 -21.20 9.50 24.67
C LEU A 213 -20.00 10.05 25.43
N LEU A 214 -18.91 10.42 24.74
CA LEU A 214 -17.66 10.81 25.39
C LEU A 214 -17.56 12.29 25.68
N CYS A 215 -18.20 13.14 24.84
CA CYS A 215 -18.05 14.60 24.93
C CYS A 215 -19.27 15.33 25.49
N HIS A 216 -20.45 14.66 25.66
CA HIS A 216 -21.69 15.30 26.13
C HIS A 216 -22.19 14.66 27.43
N SER A 217 -22.15 15.38 28.54
CA SER A 217 -22.46 14.89 29.90
C SER A 217 -23.84 14.26 30.02
N ALA A 218 -24.88 14.88 29.46
CA ALA A 218 -26.24 14.37 29.56
C ALA A 218 -26.43 12.98 28.90
N THR A 219 -25.86 12.80 27.70
CA THR A 219 -25.87 11.50 27.02
C THR A 219 -25.02 10.46 27.79
N GLN A 220 -23.89 10.89 28.32
CA GLN A 220 -23.03 10.05 29.13
C GLN A 220 -23.71 9.50 30.36
N GLU A 221 -24.41 10.35 31.12
CA GLU A 221 -25.14 9.95 32.33
C GLU A 221 -26.24 8.97 32.01
N THR A 222 -27.01 9.23 30.94
CA THR A 222 -28.09 8.33 30.50
C THR A 222 -27.53 6.95 30.16
N LYS A 223 -26.45 6.89 29.38
CA LYS A 223 -25.88 5.61 28.95
C LYS A 223 -25.20 4.86 30.09
N LEU A 224 -24.58 5.54 31.02
CA LEU A 224 -24.03 4.91 32.22
C LEU A 224 -25.12 4.34 33.13
N PHE A 225 -26.25 5.03 33.24
CA PHE A 225 -27.41 4.52 33.98
C PHE A 225 -28.02 3.25 33.34
N GLU A 226 -28.16 3.23 32.01
CA GLU A 226 -28.59 2.05 31.25
C GLU A 226 -27.62 0.87 31.45
N LEU A 227 -26.31 1.13 31.35
CA LEU A 227 -25.24 0.13 31.57
C LEU A 227 -25.28 -0.39 33.02
N GLY A 228 -25.47 0.49 34.00
CA GLY A 228 -25.59 0.11 35.43
C GLY A 228 -26.78 -0.80 35.69
N LYS A 229 -27.96 -0.52 35.06
CA LYS A 229 -29.10 -1.42 35.09
C LYS A 229 -28.77 -2.79 34.51
N LEU A 230 -28.10 -2.83 33.35
CA LEU A 230 -27.71 -4.06 32.68
C LEU A 230 -26.73 -4.88 33.58
N ALA A 231 -25.77 -4.23 34.21
CA ALA A 231 -24.81 -4.85 35.11
C ALA A 231 -25.48 -5.56 36.31
N ASN A 232 -26.60 -5.06 36.77
CA ASN A 232 -27.34 -5.60 37.95
C ASN A 232 -28.32 -6.73 37.59
N LEU A 233 -28.63 -6.95 36.29
CA LEU A 233 -29.68 -7.89 35.89
C LEU A 233 -29.28 -9.37 35.96
N LYS A 234 -28.00 -9.73 35.74
CA LYS A 234 -27.53 -11.13 35.73
C LYS A 234 -26.01 -11.24 35.97
N PRO A 235 -25.55 -12.36 36.58
CA PRO A 235 -24.11 -12.66 36.71
C PRO A 235 -23.38 -12.72 35.36
N ALA A 236 -24.09 -13.02 34.29
CA ALA A 236 -23.50 -13.04 32.90
C ALA A 236 -23.00 -11.67 32.42
N TYR A 237 -23.38 -10.59 33.09
CA TYR A 237 -22.98 -9.21 32.71
C TYR A 237 -21.80 -8.67 33.52
N LEU A 238 -20.93 -9.54 34.03
CA LEU A 238 -19.68 -9.13 34.71
C LEU A 238 -18.84 -8.14 33.89
N LYS A 239 -18.84 -8.30 32.56
CA LYS A 239 -18.17 -7.36 31.65
C LYS A 239 -18.81 -5.96 31.73
N ALA A 240 -20.15 -5.88 31.78
CA ALA A 240 -20.85 -4.60 31.90
C ALA A 240 -20.56 -3.90 33.22
N ALA A 241 -20.55 -4.66 34.34
CA ALA A 241 -20.20 -4.13 35.66
C ALA A 241 -18.77 -3.59 35.70
N LYS A 242 -17.82 -4.33 35.11
CA LYS A 242 -16.41 -3.90 35.04
C LYS A 242 -16.28 -2.62 34.22
N ILE A 243 -16.84 -2.57 33.01
CA ILE A 243 -16.77 -1.40 32.13
C ILE A 243 -17.43 -0.18 32.77
N HIS A 244 -18.56 -0.38 33.44
CA HIS A 244 -19.23 0.69 34.20
C HIS A 244 -18.32 1.26 35.29
N GLN A 245 -17.68 0.39 36.07
CA GLN A 245 -16.75 0.81 37.14
C GLN A 245 -15.51 1.50 36.56
N ASP A 246 -14.90 0.91 35.52
CA ASP A 246 -13.72 1.49 34.84
C ASP A 246 -14.03 2.91 34.32
N PHE A 247 -15.23 3.11 33.75
CA PHE A 247 -15.64 4.42 33.25
C PHE A 247 -15.89 5.41 34.39
N LEU A 248 -16.48 5.00 35.51
CA LEU A 248 -16.64 5.84 36.71
C LEU A 248 -15.28 6.26 37.27
N SER A 249 -14.35 5.32 37.40
CA SER A 249 -12.98 5.62 37.84
C SER A 249 -12.27 6.60 36.90
N PHE A 250 -12.58 6.54 35.60
CA PHE A 250 -12.05 7.51 34.64
C PHE A 250 -12.60 8.93 34.90
N LYS A 251 -13.88 9.06 35.32
CA LYS A 251 -14.49 10.36 35.71
C LYS A 251 -13.90 10.95 37.00
N GLU A 252 -13.27 10.16 37.82
CA GLU A 252 -12.58 10.61 39.07
C GLU A 252 -11.23 11.27 38.80
N LEU A 253 -10.75 11.29 37.53
CA LEU A 253 -9.53 12.02 37.16
C LEU A 253 -9.67 13.51 37.48
N PRO A 254 -8.57 14.22 37.82
CA PRO A 254 -8.60 15.67 38.00
C PRO A 254 -9.26 16.38 36.81
N HIS A 255 -10.11 17.35 37.08
CA HIS A 255 -10.95 18.03 36.08
C HIS A 255 -10.16 18.56 34.87
N GLU A 256 -8.98 19.13 35.09
CA GLU A 256 -8.08 19.62 34.02
C GLU A 256 -7.57 18.45 33.16
N THR A 257 -7.20 17.35 33.78
CA THR A 257 -6.72 16.13 33.06
C THR A 257 -7.82 15.52 32.22
N LEU A 258 -9.01 15.35 32.82
CA LEU A 258 -10.18 14.85 32.12
C LEU A 258 -10.57 15.76 30.95
N GLY A 259 -10.63 17.06 31.17
CA GLY A 259 -10.89 18.06 30.14
C GLY A 259 -9.90 18.01 28.99
N GLY A 260 -8.60 17.82 29.28
CA GLY A 260 -7.56 17.64 28.28
C GLY A 260 -7.74 16.35 27.44
N VAL A 261 -8.10 15.23 28.08
CA VAL A 261 -8.36 13.97 27.39
C VAL A 261 -9.58 14.09 26.48
N ILE A 262 -10.71 14.60 27.00
CA ILE A 262 -11.95 14.83 26.23
C ILE A 262 -11.71 15.78 25.07
N GLY A 263 -10.98 16.87 25.29
CA GLY A 263 -10.61 17.83 24.24
C GLY A 263 -9.83 17.19 23.09
N ASN A 264 -8.85 16.34 23.41
CA ASN A 264 -8.09 15.61 22.39
C ASN A 264 -8.96 14.61 21.61
N ILE A 265 -9.80 13.86 22.29
CA ILE A 265 -10.75 12.94 21.65
C ILE A 265 -11.72 13.71 20.75
N GLY A 266 -12.29 14.80 21.26
CA GLY A 266 -13.20 15.65 20.49
C GLY A 266 -12.57 16.20 19.22
N ASN A 267 -11.30 16.58 19.24
CA ASN A 267 -10.57 17.02 18.03
C ASN A 267 -10.48 15.93 16.95
N ILE A 268 -10.37 14.66 17.35
CA ILE A 268 -10.37 13.53 16.42
C ILE A 268 -11.76 13.28 15.86
N LEU A 269 -12.77 13.19 16.75
CA LEU A 269 -14.13 12.82 16.37
C LEU A 269 -14.81 13.92 15.53
N LYS A 270 -14.49 15.19 15.78
CA LYS A 270 -14.97 16.35 15.01
C LYS A 270 -14.58 16.32 13.52
N LEU A 271 -13.56 15.59 13.13
CA LEU A 271 -13.22 15.41 11.70
C LEU A 271 -14.37 14.75 10.92
N PHE A 272 -15.28 14.08 11.60
CA PHE A 272 -16.43 13.37 11.01
C PHE A 272 -17.77 14.06 11.25
N THR A 273 -17.80 15.30 11.75
CA THR A 273 -19.05 16.03 12.00
C THR A 273 -19.59 16.71 10.74
N GLU A 274 -18.74 16.90 9.73
CA GLU A 274 -19.19 17.41 8.43
C GLU A 274 -20.16 16.44 7.77
N GLU A 275 -21.36 16.90 7.40
CA GLU A 275 -22.44 16.05 6.88
C GLU A 275 -22.02 15.23 5.68
N SER A 276 -21.25 15.83 4.76
CA SER A 276 -20.71 15.17 3.56
C SER A 276 -19.69 14.06 3.87
N ILE A 277 -19.10 14.07 5.06
CA ILE A 277 -18.18 13.02 5.55
C ILE A 277 -18.98 12.02 6.41
N ALA A 278 -19.81 12.51 7.34
CA ALA A 278 -20.56 11.66 8.25
C ALA A 278 -21.51 10.70 7.51
N SER A 279 -22.21 11.19 6.48
CA SER A 279 -23.13 10.38 5.66
C SER A 279 -22.45 9.19 4.96
N ILE A 280 -21.14 9.26 4.74
CA ILE A 280 -20.39 8.20 4.06
C ILE A 280 -19.68 7.28 5.04
N PHE A 281 -19.01 7.86 6.05
CA PHE A 281 -18.09 7.12 6.92
C PHE A 281 -18.68 6.72 8.27
N CYS A 282 -19.89 7.17 8.58
CA CYS A 282 -20.57 6.91 9.84
C CYS A 282 -21.97 6.31 9.65
N ALA A 283 -22.19 5.57 8.58
CA ALA A 283 -23.48 4.98 8.26
C ALA A 283 -23.90 3.94 9.32
N ASP A 284 -25.16 3.97 9.77
CA ASP A 284 -25.69 2.94 10.66
C ASP A 284 -25.78 1.58 9.94
N GLU A 285 -26.12 1.61 8.65
CA GLU A 285 -26.17 0.45 7.76
C GLU A 285 -25.16 0.63 6.63
N PRO A 286 -23.92 0.13 6.79
CA PRO A 286 -22.89 0.23 5.76
C PRO A 286 -23.21 -0.65 4.56
N THR A 287 -22.87 -0.18 3.35
CA THR A 287 -23.07 -0.96 2.11
C THR A 287 -21.93 -1.91 1.82
N PHE A 288 -20.78 -1.78 2.49
CA PHE A 288 -19.60 -2.63 2.31
C PHE A 288 -18.69 -2.62 3.55
N SER A 289 -17.77 -3.58 3.60
CA SER A 289 -16.67 -3.66 4.57
C SER A 289 -15.30 -3.68 3.86
N VAL A 290 -14.26 -3.22 4.55
CA VAL A 290 -12.87 -3.29 4.04
C VAL A 290 -12.42 -4.73 3.79
N SER A 291 -12.94 -5.69 4.56
CA SER A 291 -12.67 -7.13 4.40
C SER A 291 -13.12 -7.71 3.06
N GLU A 292 -14.05 -7.06 2.35
CA GLU A 292 -14.50 -7.53 1.04
C GLU A 292 -13.42 -7.53 -0.04
N MET A 293 -12.25 -6.93 0.23
CA MET A 293 -11.07 -7.10 -0.62
C MET A 293 -10.68 -8.58 -0.76
N ASP A 294 -10.95 -9.42 0.22
CA ASP A 294 -10.73 -10.87 0.15
C ASP A 294 -11.62 -11.56 -0.89
N GLN A 295 -12.73 -10.94 -1.22
CA GLN A 295 -13.65 -11.39 -2.28
C GLN A 295 -13.34 -10.74 -3.63
N GLY A 296 -12.21 -10.04 -3.73
CA GLY A 296 -11.77 -9.37 -4.96
C GLY A 296 -12.36 -7.98 -5.15
N LYS A 297 -12.99 -7.35 -4.15
CA LYS A 297 -13.50 -5.98 -4.30
C LYS A 297 -12.37 -4.95 -4.42
N LEU A 298 -12.64 -3.91 -5.20
CA LEU A 298 -11.74 -2.82 -5.54
C LEU A 298 -12.25 -1.55 -4.86
N ILE A 299 -11.75 -1.27 -3.66
CA ILE A 299 -12.17 -0.11 -2.86
C ILE A 299 -11.35 1.10 -3.30
N CYS A 300 -12.00 2.12 -3.83
CA CYS A 300 -11.35 3.35 -4.29
C CYS A 300 -11.90 4.55 -3.54
N LEU A 301 -11.04 5.22 -2.78
CA LEU A 301 -11.38 6.38 -1.98
C LEU A 301 -10.91 7.65 -2.67
N SER A 302 -11.84 8.61 -2.87
CA SER A 302 -11.55 9.92 -3.45
C SER A 302 -12.29 11.03 -2.71
N ILE A 303 -11.57 11.71 -1.81
CA ILE A 303 -12.06 12.87 -1.07
C ILE A 303 -11.49 14.14 -1.71
N PRO A 304 -12.31 15.18 -1.96
CA PRO A 304 -11.86 16.43 -2.57
C PRO A 304 -10.72 17.12 -1.80
N GLN A 305 -9.91 17.89 -2.51
CA GLN A 305 -8.77 18.64 -1.96
C GLN A 305 -9.18 19.65 -0.87
N SER A 306 -10.39 20.15 -0.91
CA SER A 306 -10.95 21.09 0.07
C SER A 306 -11.11 20.50 1.48
N PHE A 307 -11.23 19.17 1.61
CA PHE A 307 -11.30 18.46 2.88
C PHE A 307 -9.92 17.89 3.26
N ILE A 308 -8.88 18.72 3.32
CA ILE A 308 -7.48 18.28 3.50
C ILE A 308 -7.32 17.42 4.77
N ALA A 309 -7.79 17.91 5.92
CA ALA A 309 -7.63 17.22 7.20
C ALA A 309 -8.37 15.89 7.23
N GLN A 310 -9.64 15.88 6.80
CA GLN A 310 -10.46 14.67 6.72
C GLN A 310 -9.87 13.67 5.72
N ARG A 311 -9.45 14.14 4.55
CA ARG A 311 -8.83 13.28 3.52
C ARG A 311 -7.58 12.58 4.03
N MET A 312 -6.64 13.33 4.61
CA MET A 312 -5.42 12.76 5.16
C MET A 312 -5.72 11.77 6.29
N PHE A 313 -6.64 12.14 7.19
CA PHE A 313 -7.04 11.29 8.30
C PHE A 313 -7.68 9.99 7.80
N ILE A 314 -8.72 10.07 6.97
CA ILE A 314 -9.49 8.91 6.51
C ILE A 314 -8.62 7.98 5.64
N ASN A 315 -7.80 8.53 4.74
CA ASN A 315 -6.88 7.72 3.94
C ASN A 315 -5.87 6.97 4.81
N THR A 316 -5.30 7.64 5.83
CA THR A 316 -4.38 6.99 6.77
C THR A 316 -5.10 5.93 7.59
N LEU A 317 -6.29 6.21 8.09
CA LEU A 317 -7.10 5.28 8.88
C LEU A 317 -7.47 4.02 8.08
N LEU A 318 -7.96 4.18 6.84
CA LEU A 318 -8.28 3.03 5.98
C LEU A 318 -7.04 2.21 5.61
N LYS A 319 -5.88 2.86 5.48
CA LYS A 319 -4.60 2.15 5.33
C LYS A 319 -4.29 1.30 6.57
N LEU A 320 -4.51 1.81 7.79
CA LEU A 320 -4.32 1.01 9.00
C LEU A 320 -5.30 -0.17 9.08
N PHE A 321 -6.54 0.00 8.61
CA PHE A 321 -7.48 -1.12 8.49
C PHE A 321 -7.01 -2.16 7.47
N PHE A 322 -6.44 -1.74 6.34
CA PHE A 322 -5.80 -2.67 5.40
C PHE A 322 -4.69 -3.47 6.07
N TYR A 323 -3.84 -2.84 6.87
CA TYR A 323 -2.77 -3.52 7.59
C TYR A 323 -3.31 -4.50 8.63
N PHE A 324 -4.28 -4.09 9.42
CA PHE A 324 -4.93 -4.94 10.39
C PHE A 324 -5.58 -6.17 9.73
N HIS A 325 -6.33 -5.94 8.66
CA HIS A 325 -6.99 -7.00 7.90
C HIS A 325 -5.96 -7.98 7.30
N ALA A 326 -4.87 -7.47 6.73
CA ALA A 326 -3.79 -8.33 6.24
C ALA A 326 -3.11 -9.12 7.36
N GLN A 327 -2.90 -8.51 8.55
CA GLN A 327 -2.34 -9.22 9.69
C GLN A 327 -3.28 -10.32 10.22
N TYR A 328 -4.58 -10.11 10.19
CA TYR A 328 -5.55 -11.13 10.61
C TYR A 328 -5.40 -12.44 9.83
N ARG A 329 -4.90 -12.41 8.61
CA ARG A 329 -4.58 -13.61 7.83
C ARG A 329 -3.46 -14.47 8.48
N PHE A 330 -2.60 -13.90 9.34
CA PHE A 330 -1.59 -14.68 10.06
C PHE A 330 -2.17 -15.58 11.15
N ASP A 331 -3.34 -15.22 11.68
CA ASP A 331 -4.05 -16.01 12.69
C ASP A 331 -4.75 -17.24 12.08
N GLN A 332 -4.80 -17.33 10.75
CA GLN A 332 -5.43 -18.41 10.01
C GLN A 332 -4.43 -19.55 9.71
N SER A 333 -4.95 -20.73 9.35
CA SER A 333 -4.13 -21.86 8.95
C SER A 333 -3.30 -21.57 7.68
N ALA A 334 -2.26 -22.35 7.44
CA ALA A 334 -1.41 -22.19 6.25
C ALA A 334 -2.21 -22.44 4.96
N GLU A 335 -3.15 -23.39 4.98
CA GLU A 335 -4.04 -23.73 3.86
C GLU A 335 -4.97 -22.57 3.53
N GLU A 336 -5.62 -21.96 4.53
CA GLU A 336 -6.49 -20.79 4.37
C GLU A 336 -5.71 -19.61 3.81
N ARG A 337 -4.49 -19.33 4.32
CA ARG A 337 -3.64 -18.25 3.80
C ARG A 337 -3.28 -18.44 2.33
N VAL A 338 -3.02 -19.68 1.92
CA VAL A 338 -2.74 -20.00 0.50
C VAL A 338 -3.98 -19.82 -0.38
N ALA A 339 -5.17 -20.05 0.16
CA ALA A 339 -6.44 -19.90 -0.57
C ALA A 339 -6.83 -18.42 -0.81
N HIS A 340 -6.36 -17.48 0.04
CA HIS A 340 -6.66 -16.06 -0.16
C HIS A 340 -6.18 -15.52 -1.50
N ASN A 341 -6.93 -14.56 -2.04
CA ASN A 341 -6.49 -13.77 -3.18
C ASN A 341 -5.37 -12.79 -2.76
N GLN A 342 -4.64 -12.28 -3.75
CA GLN A 342 -3.70 -11.18 -3.56
C GLN A 342 -4.47 -9.87 -3.32
N ILE A 343 -4.08 -9.09 -2.31
CA ILE A 343 -4.62 -7.75 -2.07
C ILE A 343 -3.53 -6.69 -2.22
N PHE A 344 -3.94 -5.52 -2.73
CA PHE A 344 -3.02 -4.41 -3.00
C PHE A 344 -3.46 -3.14 -2.28
N LEU A 345 -2.51 -2.47 -1.62
CA LEU A 345 -2.64 -1.09 -1.20
C LEU A 345 -1.92 -0.21 -2.22
N CYS A 346 -2.64 0.69 -2.87
CA CYS A 346 -2.09 1.59 -3.88
C CYS A 346 -2.34 3.04 -3.50
N ALA A 347 -1.28 3.84 -3.36
CA ALA A 347 -1.39 5.26 -3.08
C ALA A 347 -0.52 6.11 -4.01
N ASP A 348 -1.12 7.11 -4.66
CA ASP A 348 -0.40 8.23 -5.27
C ASP A 348 -0.17 9.29 -4.19
N GLU A 349 0.99 9.93 -4.15
CA GLU A 349 1.47 10.82 -3.07
C GLU A 349 1.46 10.12 -1.69
N GLY A 350 2.02 8.91 -1.63
CA GLY A 350 2.01 8.06 -0.43
C GLY A 350 2.66 8.69 0.81
N GLN A 351 3.52 9.69 0.65
CA GLN A 351 4.13 10.42 1.77
C GLN A 351 3.08 11.14 2.65
N GLU A 352 1.91 11.50 2.11
CA GLU A 352 0.85 12.18 2.86
C GLU A 352 0.14 11.28 3.88
N ILE A 353 0.29 9.97 3.74
CA ILE A 353 -0.39 8.97 4.58
C ILE A 353 0.56 8.07 5.37
N ILE A 354 1.84 8.40 5.43
CA ILE A 354 2.80 7.63 6.23
C ILE A 354 2.43 7.76 7.71
N ALA A 355 2.24 6.59 8.35
CA ALA A 355 1.96 6.53 9.79
C ALA A 355 3.22 6.81 10.61
N SER A 356 3.04 7.37 11.81
CA SER A 356 4.13 7.60 12.76
C SER A 356 4.96 6.32 12.97
N ALA A 357 6.27 6.49 13.12
CA ALA A 357 7.20 5.40 13.43
C ALA A 357 6.84 4.63 14.72
N TYR A 358 6.12 5.28 15.61
CA TYR A 358 5.69 4.73 16.90
C TYR A 358 4.29 4.14 16.88
N SER A 359 3.58 4.20 15.74
CA SER A 359 2.30 3.51 15.56
C SER A 359 2.48 1.99 15.68
N ALA A 360 1.48 1.31 16.25
CA ALA A 360 1.43 -0.15 16.25
C ALA A 360 1.48 -0.71 14.82
N PHE A 361 0.89 0.01 13.87
CA PHE A 361 0.83 -0.34 12.45
C PHE A 361 1.71 0.59 11.58
N ALA A 362 2.91 0.92 12.08
CA ALA A 362 3.86 1.75 11.34
C ALA A 362 4.25 1.13 9.99
N ASP A 363 4.26 1.92 8.93
CA ASP A 363 4.48 1.47 7.55
C ASP A 363 5.76 0.65 7.37
N HIS A 364 6.84 1.01 8.04
CA HIS A 364 8.13 0.31 7.95
C HIS A 364 8.07 -1.10 8.52
N ARG A 365 7.25 -1.34 9.56
CA ARG A 365 7.03 -2.67 10.14
C ARG A 365 6.11 -3.50 9.25
N GLN A 366 5.02 -2.88 8.77
CA GLN A 366 4.04 -3.56 7.94
C GLN A 366 4.62 -3.98 6.60
N ALA A 367 5.33 -3.11 5.90
CA ALA A 367 5.93 -3.41 4.62
C ALA A 367 6.88 -4.63 4.65
N ALA A 368 7.48 -4.93 5.80
CA ALA A 368 8.37 -6.07 5.96
C ALA A 368 7.63 -7.42 5.99
N ILE A 369 6.42 -7.47 6.55
CA ILE A 369 5.70 -8.72 6.84
C ILE A 369 4.54 -9.02 5.90
N LEU A 370 3.93 -8.02 5.28
CA LEU A 370 2.68 -8.17 4.51
C LEU A 370 2.74 -9.15 3.35
N ARG A 371 3.92 -9.42 2.80
CA ARG A 371 4.09 -10.38 1.70
C ARG A 371 3.55 -11.76 2.04
N GLU A 372 3.79 -12.24 3.26
CA GLU A 372 3.33 -13.56 3.70
C GLU A 372 1.81 -13.62 3.85
N ALA A 373 1.18 -12.48 4.10
CA ALA A 373 -0.28 -12.31 4.12
C ALA A 373 -0.89 -12.11 2.73
N LYS A 374 -0.13 -12.30 1.64
CA LYS A 374 -0.55 -11.97 0.26
C LYS A 374 -1.04 -10.54 0.10
N ALA A 375 -0.42 -9.61 0.81
CA ALA A 375 -0.71 -8.19 0.72
C ALA A 375 0.52 -7.45 0.17
N THR A 376 0.30 -6.51 -0.73
CA THR A 376 1.37 -5.76 -1.42
C THR A 376 1.10 -4.28 -1.38
N ILE A 377 2.12 -3.50 -1.03
CA ILE A 377 2.08 -2.04 -1.02
C ILE A 377 2.68 -1.49 -2.32
N ILE A 378 1.99 -0.56 -2.96
CA ILE A 378 2.46 0.21 -4.12
C ILE A 378 2.34 1.68 -3.78
N LEU A 379 3.47 2.34 -3.51
CA LEU A 379 3.53 3.75 -3.16
C LEU A 379 4.20 4.57 -4.25
N ALA A 380 3.57 5.68 -4.63
CA ALA A 380 4.23 6.73 -5.42
C ALA A 380 4.50 7.94 -4.54
N THR A 381 5.71 8.51 -4.63
CA THR A 381 6.15 9.67 -3.84
C THR A 381 7.03 10.61 -4.67
N GLN A 382 7.15 11.86 -4.25
CA GLN A 382 7.99 12.85 -4.96
C GLN A 382 9.49 12.58 -4.82
N GLY A 383 9.89 11.84 -3.79
CA GLY A 383 11.29 11.47 -3.57
C GLY A 383 11.49 10.79 -2.21
N TYR A 384 12.68 10.29 -1.99
CA TYR A 384 13.06 9.68 -0.72
C TYR A 384 13.05 10.71 0.43
N SER A 385 13.43 11.96 0.14
CA SER A 385 13.37 13.07 1.10
C SER A 385 11.96 13.31 1.67
N SER A 386 10.91 13.05 0.89
CA SER A 386 9.53 13.15 1.38
C SER A 386 9.20 12.06 2.42
N ILE A 387 9.81 10.88 2.30
CA ILE A 387 9.69 9.80 3.29
C ILE A 387 10.51 10.14 4.54
N TYR A 388 11.72 10.69 4.37
CA TYR A 388 12.56 11.15 5.48
C TYR A 388 11.95 12.31 6.27
N ALA A 389 11.11 13.13 5.63
CA ALA A 389 10.36 14.18 6.32
C ALA A 389 9.21 13.61 7.19
N ALA A 390 8.68 12.45 6.84
CA ALA A 390 7.57 11.80 7.56
C ALA A 390 8.06 10.82 8.65
N LEU A 391 9.25 10.22 8.47
CA LEU A 391 9.81 9.20 9.36
C LEU A 391 11.26 9.52 9.73
N PRO A 392 11.70 9.15 10.94
CA PRO A 392 13.13 9.08 11.28
C PRO A 392 13.89 8.26 10.23
N LYS A 393 15.13 8.68 9.94
CA LYS A 393 15.92 8.15 8.82
C LYS A 393 16.07 6.62 8.84
N GLU A 394 16.26 6.05 10.02
CA GLU A 394 16.39 4.60 10.21
C GLU A 394 15.11 3.86 9.79
N HIS A 395 13.96 4.33 10.26
CA HIS A 395 12.66 3.74 9.92
C HIS A 395 12.29 3.97 8.44
N ALA A 396 12.61 5.14 7.91
CA ALA A 396 12.45 5.43 6.49
C ALA A 396 13.28 4.48 5.61
N ASN A 397 14.53 4.20 5.98
CA ASN A 397 15.38 3.25 5.26
C ASN A 397 14.82 1.82 5.31
N VAL A 398 14.23 1.40 6.44
CA VAL A 398 13.56 0.10 6.54
C VAL A 398 12.36 0.04 5.59
N LEU A 399 11.52 1.08 5.57
CA LEU A 399 10.37 1.15 4.65
C LEU A 399 10.81 1.09 3.19
N ILE A 400 11.79 1.92 2.80
CA ILE A 400 12.29 2.00 1.44
C ILE A 400 12.90 0.65 0.99
N SER A 401 13.63 -0.04 1.86
CA SER A 401 14.24 -1.34 1.55
C SER A 401 13.22 -2.47 1.49
N SER A 402 12.14 -2.40 2.28
CA SER A 402 11.04 -3.36 2.27
C SER A 402 10.19 -3.25 0.99
N LEU A 403 10.09 -2.04 0.39
CA LEU A 403 9.52 -1.83 -0.94
C LEU A 403 10.59 -2.14 -2.01
N ALA A 404 10.90 -3.42 -2.15
CA ALA A 404 12.10 -3.91 -2.83
C ALA A 404 12.12 -3.67 -4.35
N ASN A 405 10.94 -3.48 -4.98
CA ASN A 405 10.85 -3.08 -6.38
C ASN A 405 10.76 -1.57 -6.48
N GLN A 406 11.58 -0.98 -7.34
CA GLN A 406 11.64 0.47 -7.46
C GLN A 406 11.52 0.94 -8.91
N LEU A 407 10.75 2.00 -9.11
CA LEU A 407 10.69 2.77 -10.34
C LEU A 407 11.19 4.19 -10.04
N ILE A 408 12.37 4.51 -10.54
CA ILE A 408 13.08 5.75 -10.21
C ILE A 408 13.08 6.65 -11.45
N PHE A 409 12.31 7.73 -11.40
CA PHE A 409 12.28 8.78 -12.41
C PHE A 409 13.28 9.89 -12.10
N GLN A 410 13.11 11.05 -12.74
CA GLN A 410 13.94 12.23 -12.50
C GLN A 410 13.92 12.59 -11.01
N ALA A 411 15.10 12.72 -10.41
CA ALA A 411 15.24 13.11 -9.01
C ALA A 411 15.06 14.62 -8.83
N SER A 412 14.31 15.03 -7.78
CA SER A 412 14.03 16.43 -7.46
C SER A 412 15.23 17.15 -6.81
N SER A 413 16.05 16.41 -6.05
CA SER A 413 17.20 16.94 -5.31
C SER A 413 18.43 16.05 -5.48
N GLU A 414 19.57 16.56 -5.06
CA GLU A 414 20.83 15.81 -5.06
C GLU A 414 20.76 14.63 -4.07
N GLU A 415 20.23 14.83 -2.89
CA GLU A 415 20.03 13.78 -1.88
C GLU A 415 19.19 12.61 -2.44
N ASN A 416 18.08 12.91 -3.11
CA ASN A 416 17.26 11.89 -3.77
C ASN A 416 18.03 11.15 -4.86
N ALA A 417 18.89 11.85 -5.61
CA ALA A 417 19.70 11.25 -6.66
C ALA A 417 20.82 10.34 -6.10
N GLN A 418 21.47 10.75 -5.00
CA GLN A 418 22.48 9.95 -4.30
C GLN A 418 21.87 8.69 -3.68
N THR A 419 20.70 8.81 -3.08
CA THR A 419 19.95 7.66 -2.57
C THR A 419 19.62 6.67 -3.70
N ALA A 420 19.15 7.17 -4.84
CA ALA A 420 18.87 6.35 -6.02
C ALA A 420 20.13 5.65 -6.58
N GLU A 421 21.27 6.32 -6.61
CA GLU A 421 22.57 5.74 -6.98
C GLU A 421 22.92 4.56 -6.07
N GLY A 422 22.78 4.75 -4.75
CA GLY A 422 23.08 3.72 -3.75
C GLY A 422 22.26 2.43 -3.94
N PHE A 423 21.02 2.53 -4.38
CA PHE A 423 20.16 1.34 -4.62
C PHE A 423 20.64 0.47 -5.79
N LEU A 424 21.29 1.04 -6.80
CA LEU A 424 21.78 0.29 -7.94
C LEU A 424 23.12 -0.37 -7.65
N GLY A 425 23.89 0.18 -6.70
CA GLY A 425 25.18 -0.32 -6.31
C GLY A 425 26.31 0.10 -7.26
N MET A 426 27.46 -0.55 -7.10
CA MET A 426 28.72 -0.20 -7.72
C MET A 426 29.17 -1.30 -8.68
N ARG A 427 29.99 -0.92 -9.68
CA ARG A 427 30.65 -1.84 -10.61
C ARG A 427 32.14 -1.52 -10.72
N LYS A 428 32.95 -2.51 -11.04
CA LYS A 428 34.32 -2.30 -11.41
C LYS A 428 34.41 -1.85 -12.88
N LYS A 429 35.14 -0.77 -13.14
CA LYS A 429 35.41 -0.24 -14.48
C LYS A 429 36.94 -0.13 -14.66
N LYS A 430 37.45 -0.52 -15.83
CA LYS A 430 38.85 -0.25 -16.19
C LYS A 430 38.96 1.22 -16.57
N GLU A 431 39.84 1.95 -15.88
CA GLU A 431 40.24 3.30 -16.24
C GLU A 431 41.63 3.21 -16.91
N TYR A 432 41.75 3.77 -18.09
CA TYR A 432 42.98 3.75 -18.86
C TYR A 432 43.68 5.10 -18.76
N SER A 433 44.96 5.05 -18.38
CA SER A 433 45.86 6.19 -18.46
C SER A 433 46.88 6.02 -19.55
N TYR A 434 47.22 7.09 -20.21
CA TYR A 434 48.18 7.12 -21.28
C TYR A 434 49.31 8.07 -20.90
N SER A 435 50.58 7.57 -20.93
CA SER A 435 51.76 8.40 -20.75
C SER A 435 52.54 8.43 -22.04
N PHE A 436 53.17 9.55 -22.33
CA PHE A 436 54.04 9.73 -23.47
C PHE A 436 55.44 10.04 -22.95
N THR A 437 56.40 9.17 -23.22
CA THR A 437 57.81 9.36 -22.82
C THR A 437 58.69 8.97 -23.99
N GLY A 438 59.52 9.90 -24.46
CA GLY A 438 60.46 9.62 -25.54
C GLY A 438 59.83 9.19 -26.86
N GLY A 439 58.65 9.75 -27.22
CA GLY A 439 57.92 9.38 -28.43
C GLY A 439 57.15 8.07 -28.38
N LYS A 440 57.23 7.33 -27.28
CA LYS A 440 56.46 6.06 -27.07
C LYS A 440 55.26 6.30 -26.19
N ARG A 441 54.07 5.79 -26.65
CA ARG A 441 52.81 5.79 -25.91
C ARG A 441 52.73 4.53 -25.04
N THR A 442 52.70 4.71 -23.72
CA THR A 442 52.45 3.62 -22.77
C THR A 442 51.04 3.69 -22.29
N LYS A 443 50.29 2.55 -22.35
CA LYS A 443 48.93 2.40 -21.86
C LYS A 443 48.97 1.59 -20.57
N SER A 444 48.51 2.19 -19.47
CA SER A 444 48.29 1.50 -18.21
C SER A 444 46.81 1.48 -17.89
N PHE A 445 46.35 0.58 -17.02
CA PHE A 445 44.97 0.57 -16.54
C PHE A 445 44.95 0.29 -15.06
N ARG A 446 43.93 0.87 -14.40
CA ARG A 446 43.57 0.52 -13.03
C ARG A 446 42.08 0.14 -12.98
N TRP A 447 41.72 -0.69 -12.00
CA TRP A 447 40.34 -0.96 -11.73
C TRP A 447 39.80 0.12 -10.78
N GLU A 448 38.73 0.81 -11.18
CA GLU A 448 38.03 1.77 -10.39
C GLU A 448 36.64 1.25 -10.06
N THR A 449 36.19 1.46 -8.82
CA THR A 449 34.83 1.16 -8.41
C THR A 449 33.93 2.39 -8.65
N VAL A 450 33.03 2.28 -9.61
CA VAL A 450 32.14 3.37 -10.00
C VAL A 450 30.67 2.94 -9.87
N PRO A 451 29.73 3.86 -9.61
CA PRO A 451 28.31 3.51 -9.59
C PRO A 451 27.83 3.04 -10.96
N TYR A 452 26.81 2.16 -10.99
CA TYR A 452 26.18 1.75 -12.24
C TYR A 452 25.60 2.93 -13.00
N ILE A 453 24.92 3.84 -12.30
CA ILE A 453 24.41 5.11 -12.83
C ILE A 453 24.79 6.18 -11.82
N HIS A 454 25.55 7.18 -12.24
CA HIS A 454 25.97 8.27 -11.38
C HIS A 454 24.82 9.18 -11.02
N PHE A 455 24.76 9.70 -9.78
CA PHE A 455 23.64 10.47 -9.22
C PHE A 455 23.24 11.66 -10.11
N PHE A 456 24.17 12.39 -10.71
CA PHE A 456 23.86 13.52 -11.58
C PHE A 456 23.03 13.14 -12.82
N LYS A 457 23.05 11.88 -13.28
CA LYS A 457 22.23 11.40 -14.38
C LYS A 457 20.75 11.34 -13.99
N PHE A 458 20.43 10.92 -12.75
CA PHE A 458 19.07 10.89 -12.26
C PHE A 458 18.41 12.28 -12.26
N ARG A 459 19.18 13.34 -12.02
CA ARG A 459 18.68 14.72 -12.08
C ARG A 459 18.36 15.19 -13.51
N LYS A 460 18.95 14.55 -14.52
CA LYS A 460 18.82 14.91 -15.94
C LYS A 460 17.92 13.96 -16.73
N PHE A 461 17.27 13.00 -16.08
CA PHE A 461 16.36 12.11 -16.77
C PHE A 461 15.25 12.89 -17.46
N PRO A 462 14.99 12.63 -18.75
CA PRO A 462 13.84 13.24 -19.42
C PRO A 462 12.53 12.65 -18.92
N LYS A 463 11.43 13.33 -19.21
CA LYS A 463 10.08 12.89 -18.87
C LYS A 463 9.82 11.46 -19.37
N PHE A 464 9.23 10.61 -18.52
CA PHE A 464 8.97 9.17 -18.74
C PHE A 464 10.21 8.27 -18.81
N TYR A 465 11.41 8.81 -18.67
CA TYR A 465 12.61 7.99 -18.54
C TYR A 465 12.81 7.57 -17.10
N CYS A 466 13.03 6.28 -16.86
CA CYS A 466 13.19 5.76 -15.52
C CYS A 466 14.17 4.60 -15.45
N VAL A 467 14.57 4.27 -14.25
CA VAL A 467 15.21 2.99 -13.90
C VAL A 467 14.16 2.14 -13.20
N VAL A 468 14.01 0.90 -13.66
CA VAL A 468 13.32 -0.15 -12.91
C VAL A 468 14.34 -1.04 -12.24
N LYS A 469 14.23 -1.26 -10.94
CA LYS A 469 14.96 -2.25 -10.16
C LYS A 469 13.98 -3.22 -9.54
N LEU A 470 14.17 -4.51 -9.79
CA LEU A 470 13.34 -5.58 -9.24
C LEU A 470 13.95 -6.14 -7.95
N ALA A 471 13.13 -6.75 -7.13
CA ALA A 471 13.51 -7.37 -5.86
C ALA A 471 14.60 -8.44 -5.99
N ASN A 472 14.70 -9.10 -7.16
CA ASN A 472 15.75 -10.06 -7.47
C ASN A 472 17.10 -9.44 -7.90
N GLY A 473 17.24 -8.12 -7.74
CA GLY A 473 18.46 -7.37 -8.07
C GLY A 473 18.62 -6.98 -9.54
N ARG A 474 17.79 -7.52 -10.45
CA ARG A 474 17.84 -7.11 -11.86
C ARG A 474 17.32 -5.69 -12.04
N TRP A 475 17.94 -4.93 -12.89
CA TRP A 475 17.51 -3.58 -13.19
C TRP A 475 17.68 -3.23 -14.67
N LYS A 476 16.95 -2.23 -15.14
CA LYS A 476 17.06 -1.69 -16.49
C LYS A 476 16.63 -0.22 -16.50
N GLN A 477 17.22 0.56 -17.40
CA GLN A 477 16.82 1.95 -17.64
C GLN A 477 16.19 2.11 -19.03
N GLY A 478 15.29 3.07 -19.16
CA GLY A 478 14.65 3.36 -20.45
C GLY A 478 13.38 4.18 -20.30
N TYR A 479 12.74 4.43 -21.42
CA TYR A 479 11.46 5.13 -21.45
C TYR A 479 10.32 4.17 -21.13
N LEU A 480 9.54 4.50 -20.11
CA LEU A 480 8.26 3.87 -19.83
C LEU A 480 7.19 4.54 -20.71
N THR A 481 6.69 3.81 -21.70
CA THR A 481 5.68 4.32 -22.61
C THR A 481 4.35 4.52 -21.87
N PRO A 482 3.79 5.75 -21.86
CA PRO A 482 2.48 5.99 -21.25
C PRO A 482 1.38 5.18 -21.92
N ILE A 483 0.45 4.68 -21.10
CA ILE A 483 -0.77 3.98 -21.55
C ILE A 483 -2.01 4.63 -20.93
N THR A 484 -3.12 4.50 -21.63
CA THR A 484 -4.45 4.77 -21.05
C THR A 484 -4.89 3.61 -20.17
N PRO A 485 -5.91 3.77 -19.32
CA PRO A 485 -6.49 2.65 -18.57
C PRO A 485 -6.95 1.47 -19.42
N GLU A 486 -7.21 1.69 -20.71
CA GLU A 486 -7.60 0.67 -21.69
C GLU A 486 -6.39 0.07 -22.46
N GLY A 487 -5.16 0.34 -22.03
CA GLY A 487 -3.95 -0.17 -22.66
C GLY A 487 -3.59 0.45 -24.01
N LYS A 488 -4.18 1.60 -24.36
CA LYS A 488 -3.89 2.32 -25.62
C LYS A 488 -2.88 3.44 -25.42
N THR A 489 -2.17 3.79 -26.46
CA THR A 489 -1.31 4.99 -26.45
C THR A 489 -2.16 6.25 -26.31
N PRO A 490 -1.90 7.13 -25.32
CA PRO A 490 -2.69 8.36 -25.14
C PRO A 490 -2.52 9.32 -26.32
N LYS A 491 -3.61 9.97 -26.75
CA LYS A 491 -3.59 10.94 -27.86
C LYS A 491 -2.60 12.09 -27.61
N TRP A 492 -2.53 12.61 -26.38
CA TRP A 492 -1.62 13.70 -26.01
C TRP A 492 -0.13 13.33 -26.15
N LEU A 493 0.22 12.04 -26.16
CA LEU A 493 1.61 11.61 -26.30
C LEU A 493 2.15 11.90 -27.72
N TRP A 494 1.29 11.89 -28.73
CA TRP A 494 1.68 12.21 -30.10
C TRP A 494 2.19 13.65 -30.25
N THR A 495 1.65 14.57 -29.47
CA THR A 495 2.10 15.98 -29.48
C THR A 495 3.31 16.21 -28.58
N GLN A 496 3.42 15.51 -27.45
CA GLN A 496 4.52 15.72 -26.50
C GLN A 496 5.77 14.89 -26.79
N ASN A 497 5.61 13.67 -27.29
CA ASN A 497 6.73 12.79 -27.63
C ASN A 497 6.29 11.77 -28.70
N PRO A 498 6.33 12.16 -29.99
CA PRO A 498 5.90 11.30 -31.11
C PRO A 498 6.66 9.97 -31.18
N PHE A 499 7.95 9.96 -30.82
CA PHE A 499 8.77 8.74 -30.81
C PHE A 499 8.24 7.71 -29.80
N LEU A 500 7.90 8.14 -28.59
CA LEU A 500 7.29 7.24 -27.60
C LEU A 500 5.87 6.82 -27.99
N ALA A 501 5.10 7.71 -28.62
CA ALA A 501 3.78 7.37 -29.11
C ALA A 501 3.86 6.29 -30.21
N PHE A 502 4.76 6.43 -31.16
CA PHE A 502 5.02 5.43 -32.21
C PHE A 502 5.48 4.09 -31.61
N ARG A 503 6.43 4.13 -30.67
CA ARG A 503 6.86 2.92 -29.95
C ARG A 503 5.71 2.20 -29.24
N GLY A 504 4.75 2.94 -28.70
CA GLY A 504 3.57 2.40 -28.03
C GLY A 504 2.70 1.52 -28.93
N LEU A 505 2.70 1.74 -30.24
CA LEU A 505 1.93 0.91 -31.18
C LEU A 505 2.47 -0.53 -31.31
N PHE A 506 3.75 -0.73 -31.05
CA PHE A 506 4.40 -2.03 -31.19
C PHE A 506 4.55 -2.81 -29.88
N ILE A 507 4.18 -2.21 -28.77
CA ILE A 507 4.20 -2.92 -27.48
C ILE A 507 2.90 -3.74 -27.37
N LYS A 508 3.03 -5.05 -27.36
CA LYS A 508 1.91 -5.94 -26.98
C LYS A 508 1.74 -5.87 -25.46
N TRP A 509 0.75 -5.13 -25.05
CA TRP A 509 0.36 -4.96 -23.64
C TRP A 509 -0.25 -6.23 -23.03
#